data_f24e552c9ace6e057ef301168e6a98ad
#
_entry.id   f24e552c9ace6e057ef301168e6a98ad
#
_cell.length_a   1.000
_cell.length_b   1.000
_cell.length_c   1.000
_cell.angle_alpha   90.00
_cell.angle_beta   90.00
_cell.angle_gamma   90.00
#
_symmetry.space_group_name_H-M   'P 1'
#
loop_
_entity.id
_entity.type
_entity.pdbx_description
1 polymer ?
#
loop_
_entity_poly.entity_id
_entity_poly.type
_entity_poly.pdbx_seq_one_letter_code
_entity_poly.pdbx_strand_id
1 'polypeptide(L)'
;ISKGGHNVTVFNRTKSKAEKWIKNYKGKIAVTPAEAAKDAEYIFTCVGNDNDLREVTFGDNGAFKTIKKGSVYIDNTTASATIAREIYEYAKKNSFGALDAPVSGGQAGAENGALTVMIGGDQADFDKAKDKIDCYSKKMKLLGNAGCGQLAKMVNQICIAGLVQG
;
A
#
# COMPACT_ATOMS: atom_id res chain seq x y z
N ILE A 1 1.04 11.01 -4.88
CA ILE A 1 -0.21 11.34 -4.16
C ILE A 1 -0.17 12.81 -3.72
N SER A 2 0.81 13.27 -2.91
CA SER A 2 0.89 14.68 -2.49
C SER A 2 1.03 15.65 -3.68
N LYS A 3 1.84 15.32 -4.69
CA LYS A 3 1.95 16.07 -5.95
C LYS A 3 0.64 16.06 -6.76
N GLY A 4 -0.22 15.07 -6.58
CA GLY A 4 -1.55 15.00 -7.17
C GLY A 4 -2.63 15.82 -6.43
N GLY A 5 -2.22 16.68 -5.48
CA GLY A 5 -3.14 17.61 -4.79
C GLY A 5 -3.88 17.01 -3.58
N HIS A 6 -3.55 15.79 -3.18
CA HIS A 6 -4.20 15.14 -2.03
C HIS A 6 -3.56 15.54 -0.69
N ASN A 7 -4.39 15.61 0.36
CA ASN A 7 -3.93 15.77 1.73
C ASN A 7 -3.31 14.46 2.22
N VAL A 8 -2.05 14.49 2.63
CA VAL A 8 -1.30 13.30 3.02
C VAL A 8 -0.83 13.41 4.47
N THR A 9 -1.08 12.37 5.25
CA THR A 9 -0.48 12.18 6.56
C THR A 9 0.47 10.98 6.49
N VAL A 10 1.71 11.15 6.90
CA VAL A 10 2.73 10.10 6.81
C VAL A 10 3.15 9.62 8.19
N PHE A 11 3.38 8.32 8.27
CA PHE A 11 4.06 7.69 9.40
C PHE A 11 5.29 6.94 8.89
N ASN A 12 6.37 6.95 9.66
CA ASN A 12 7.50 6.06 9.46
C ASN A 12 8.11 5.70 10.81
N ARG A 13 8.44 4.41 11.03
CA ARG A 13 9.13 3.92 12.23
C ARG A 13 10.40 4.71 12.54
N THR A 14 11.13 5.12 11.49
CA THR A 14 12.26 6.05 11.60
C THR A 14 11.75 7.48 11.39
N LYS A 15 11.50 8.20 12.49
CA LYS A 15 10.91 9.55 12.50
C LYS A 15 11.62 10.53 11.53
N SER A 16 12.95 10.48 11.47
CA SER A 16 13.73 11.37 10.58
C SER A 16 13.40 11.19 9.09
N LYS A 17 12.91 10.02 8.66
CA LYS A 17 12.44 9.81 7.28
C LYS A 17 11.13 10.57 7.02
N ALA A 18 10.20 10.56 7.95
CA ALA A 18 8.97 11.35 7.85
C ALA A 18 9.26 12.85 7.88
N GLU A 19 10.18 13.29 8.75
CA GLU A 19 10.64 14.69 8.83
C GLU A 19 11.32 15.14 7.53
N LYS A 20 12.13 14.30 6.91
CA LYS A 20 12.73 14.56 5.60
C LYS A 20 11.66 14.67 4.50
N TRP A 21 10.64 13.82 4.55
CA TRP A 21 9.56 13.84 3.57
C TRP A 21 8.77 15.15 3.62
N ILE A 22 8.40 15.64 4.81
CA ILE A 22 7.58 16.86 4.96
C ILE A 22 8.32 18.15 4.55
N LYS A 23 9.67 18.12 4.52
CA LYS A 23 10.46 19.24 3.98
C LYS A 23 10.31 19.40 2.47
N ASN A 24 9.97 18.32 1.76
CA ASN A 24 9.88 18.28 0.30
C ASN A 24 8.44 18.22 -0.22
N TYR A 25 7.49 17.84 0.63
CA TYR A 25 6.10 17.62 0.23
C TYR A 25 5.14 18.20 1.27
N LYS A 26 3.98 18.68 0.81
CA LYS A 26 2.91 19.12 1.70
C LYS A 26 2.25 17.91 2.37
N GLY A 27 2.07 17.99 3.69
CA GLY A 27 1.40 16.93 4.45
C GLY A 27 1.57 17.10 5.95
N LYS A 28 1.20 16.06 6.70
CA LYS A 28 1.32 15.98 8.16
C LYS A 28 2.13 14.75 8.55
N ILE A 29 2.75 14.78 9.72
CA ILE A 29 3.40 13.61 10.33
C ILE A 29 2.50 13.09 11.42
N ALA A 30 2.29 11.79 11.44
CA ALA A 30 1.69 11.05 12.55
C ALA A 30 2.77 10.33 13.35
N VAL A 31 2.54 10.08 14.62
CA VAL A 31 3.47 9.35 15.49
C VAL A 31 3.19 7.86 15.54
N THR A 32 2.01 7.44 15.09
CA THR A 32 1.62 6.02 14.96
C THR A 32 0.89 5.75 13.65
N PRO A 33 0.86 4.49 13.16
CA PRO A 33 0.00 4.10 12.04
C PRO A 33 -1.48 4.40 12.27
N ALA A 34 -1.98 4.18 13.50
CA ALA A 34 -3.36 4.48 13.90
C ALA A 34 -3.68 5.97 13.75
N GLU A 35 -2.78 6.85 14.20
CA GLU A 35 -2.96 8.29 14.02
C GLU A 35 -2.98 8.69 12.55
N ALA A 36 -2.11 8.10 11.73
CA ALA A 36 -2.08 8.36 10.29
C ALA A 36 -3.38 7.93 9.58
N ALA A 37 -4.01 6.83 10.03
CA ALA A 37 -5.20 6.26 9.43
C ALA A 37 -6.52 6.91 9.88
N LYS A 38 -6.53 7.60 11.05
CA LYS A 38 -7.74 8.03 11.77
C LYS A 38 -8.78 8.77 10.91
N ASP A 39 -8.33 9.64 10.01
CA ASP A 39 -9.22 10.44 9.17
C ASP A 39 -9.00 10.20 7.66
N ALA A 40 -8.27 9.13 7.33
CA ALA A 40 -7.94 8.83 5.96
C ALA A 40 -9.06 8.06 5.26
N GLU A 41 -9.35 8.44 4.02
CA GLU A 41 -10.23 7.68 3.11
C GLU A 41 -9.47 6.55 2.43
N TYR A 42 -8.16 6.75 2.21
CA TYR A 42 -7.25 5.79 1.59
C TYR A 42 -6.00 5.63 2.45
N ILE A 43 -5.66 4.41 2.80
CA ILE A 43 -4.49 4.10 3.62
C ILE A 43 -3.51 3.29 2.77
N PHE A 44 -2.30 3.79 2.61
CA PHE A 44 -1.25 3.13 1.85
C PHE A 44 -0.15 2.63 2.78
N THR A 45 0.28 1.38 2.58
CA THR A 45 1.44 0.81 3.26
C THR A 45 2.51 0.36 2.27
N CYS A 46 3.77 0.49 2.67
CA CYS A 46 4.91 -0.09 1.98
C CYS A 46 6.00 -0.33 3.02
N VAL A 47 6.10 -1.55 3.50
CA VAL A 47 7.01 -1.98 4.58
C VAL A 47 7.90 -3.14 4.15
N GLY A 48 8.65 -3.75 5.06
CA GLY A 48 9.71 -4.69 4.71
C GLY A 48 9.26 -6.13 4.45
N ASN A 49 8.25 -6.61 5.17
CA ASN A 49 7.83 -8.02 5.18
C ASN A 49 6.47 -8.19 5.86
N ASP A 50 5.99 -9.46 5.94
CA ASP A 50 4.72 -9.84 6.58
C ASP A 50 4.62 -9.41 8.06
N ASN A 51 5.70 -9.52 8.82
CA ASN A 51 5.69 -9.15 10.25
C ASN A 51 5.59 -7.64 10.44
N ASP A 52 6.36 -6.86 9.66
CA ASP A 52 6.25 -5.41 9.65
C ASP A 52 4.82 -4.98 9.22
N LEU A 53 4.22 -5.71 8.27
CA LEU A 53 2.86 -5.44 7.80
C LEU A 53 1.83 -5.72 8.89
N ARG A 54 1.95 -6.85 9.61
CA ARG A 54 1.08 -7.13 10.77
C ARG A 54 1.22 -6.06 11.85
N GLU A 55 2.44 -5.62 12.15
CA GLU A 55 2.67 -4.60 13.17
C GLU A 55 1.98 -3.27 12.82
N VAL A 56 2.15 -2.77 11.58
CA VAL A 56 1.57 -1.49 11.18
C VAL A 56 0.07 -1.54 10.94
N THR A 57 -0.53 -2.73 10.78
CA THR A 57 -1.98 -2.91 10.57
C THR A 57 -2.70 -3.34 11.85
N PHE A 58 -2.33 -4.49 12.42
CA PHE A 58 -3.03 -5.13 13.54
C PHE A 58 -2.44 -4.81 14.91
N GLY A 59 -1.17 -4.35 14.99
CA GLY A 59 -0.47 -4.03 16.22
C GLY A 59 -1.25 -3.06 17.11
N ASP A 60 -0.81 -2.85 18.36
CA ASP A 60 -1.53 -2.02 19.35
C ASP A 60 -1.76 -0.58 18.88
N ASN A 61 -0.82 -0.04 18.09
CA ASN A 61 -0.91 1.27 17.46
C ASN A 61 -1.10 1.15 15.92
N GLY A 62 -1.58 0.00 15.44
CA GLY A 62 -1.77 -0.29 14.03
C GLY A 62 -2.93 0.49 13.40
N ALA A 63 -2.84 0.70 12.09
CA ALA A 63 -3.80 1.49 11.32
C ALA A 63 -5.26 1.01 11.46
N PHE A 64 -5.48 -0.29 11.63
CA PHE A 64 -6.83 -0.87 11.73
C PHE A 64 -7.55 -0.58 13.04
N LYS A 65 -6.87 0.01 14.04
CA LYS A 65 -7.53 0.49 15.27
C LYS A 65 -8.41 1.71 15.03
N THR A 66 -8.15 2.47 13.97
CA THR A 66 -8.82 3.75 13.70
C THR A 66 -9.34 3.90 12.27
N ILE A 67 -9.08 2.92 11.40
CA ILE A 67 -9.59 2.93 10.02
C ILE A 67 -11.10 3.05 9.99
N LYS A 68 -11.62 3.91 9.11
CA LYS A 68 -13.07 4.16 9.00
C LYS A 68 -13.73 3.13 8.09
N LYS A 69 -15.00 2.83 8.38
CA LYS A 69 -15.86 2.08 7.46
C LYS A 69 -15.94 2.80 6.11
N GLY A 70 -15.85 2.04 5.03
CA GLY A 70 -15.88 2.56 3.67
C GLY A 70 -14.55 3.08 3.13
N SER A 71 -13.51 3.25 3.98
CA SER A 71 -12.15 3.52 3.52
C SER A 71 -11.59 2.37 2.69
N VAL A 72 -10.53 2.61 1.92
CA VAL A 72 -9.80 1.57 1.19
C VAL A 72 -8.35 1.52 1.68
N TYR A 73 -7.93 0.33 2.08
CA TYR A 73 -6.56 0.02 2.43
C TYR A 73 -5.82 -0.54 1.20
N ILE A 74 -4.66 -0.01 0.87
CA ILE A 74 -3.85 -0.37 -0.28
C ILE A 74 -2.45 -0.73 0.20
N ASP A 75 -2.05 -1.98 0.01
CA ASP A 75 -0.73 -2.45 0.42
C ASP A 75 0.22 -2.57 -0.77
N ASN A 76 1.21 -1.68 -0.82
CA ASN A 76 2.27 -1.72 -1.84
C ASN A 76 3.50 -2.55 -1.40
N THR A 77 3.44 -3.19 -0.24
CA THR A 77 4.49 -4.09 0.23
C THR A 77 4.60 -5.30 -0.68
N THR A 78 5.81 -5.77 -0.96
CA THR A 78 6.04 -7.11 -1.48
C THR A 78 6.01 -8.07 -0.28
N ALA A 79 4.90 -8.79 -0.13
CA ALA A 79 4.61 -9.67 1.00
C ALA A 79 4.04 -11.02 0.53
N SER A 80 3.65 -11.89 1.44
CA SER A 80 2.99 -13.14 1.06
C SER A 80 1.53 -12.94 0.63
N ALA A 81 1.02 -13.81 -0.24
CA ALA A 81 -0.40 -13.86 -0.54
C ALA A 81 -1.25 -14.26 0.70
N THR A 82 -0.62 -14.89 1.70
CA THR A 82 -1.27 -15.27 2.95
C THR A 82 -1.66 -14.04 3.76
N ILE A 83 -0.71 -13.12 4.00
CA ILE A 83 -1.02 -11.89 4.74
C ILE A 83 -1.99 -10.99 3.97
N ALA A 84 -1.90 -10.94 2.63
CA ALA A 84 -2.85 -10.20 1.81
C ALA A 84 -4.29 -10.68 2.01
N ARG A 85 -4.51 -11.99 2.05
CA ARG A 85 -5.82 -12.60 2.33
C ARG A 85 -6.27 -12.40 3.78
N GLU A 86 -5.35 -12.49 4.74
CA GLU A 86 -5.63 -12.19 6.16
C GLU A 86 -6.17 -10.75 6.33
N ILE A 87 -5.51 -9.78 5.70
CA ILE A 87 -5.93 -8.38 5.69
C ILE A 87 -7.29 -8.20 5.01
N TYR A 88 -7.49 -8.82 3.86
CA TYR A 88 -8.74 -8.76 3.12
C TYR A 88 -9.93 -9.30 3.94
N GLU A 89 -9.78 -10.46 4.57
CA GLU A 89 -10.82 -11.04 5.42
C GLU A 89 -11.15 -10.15 6.62
N TYR A 90 -10.12 -9.56 7.23
CA TYR A 90 -10.33 -8.61 8.31
C TYR A 90 -11.07 -7.35 7.82
N ALA A 91 -10.69 -6.81 6.66
CA ALA A 91 -11.32 -5.65 6.05
C ALA A 91 -12.81 -5.88 5.78
N LYS A 92 -13.16 -7.03 5.21
CA LYS A 92 -14.56 -7.42 4.95
C LYS A 92 -15.38 -7.47 6.23
N LYS A 93 -14.85 -8.06 7.30
CA LYS A 93 -15.53 -8.14 8.61
C LYS A 93 -15.73 -6.75 9.24
N ASN A 94 -14.86 -5.79 8.94
CA ASN A 94 -14.89 -4.45 9.52
C ASN A 94 -15.43 -3.38 8.57
N SER A 95 -15.98 -3.76 7.41
CA SER A 95 -16.66 -2.88 6.44
C SER A 95 -15.74 -1.81 5.82
N PHE A 96 -14.50 -2.14 5.50
CA PHE A 96 -13.62 -1.33 4.65
C PHE A 96 -13.03 -2.18 3.52
N GLY A 97 -12.53 -1.53 2.46
CA GLY A 97 -11.93 -2.20 1.32
C GLY A 97 -10.46 -2.52 1.54
N ALA A 98 -9.94 -3.58 0.89
CA ALA A 98 -8.52 -3.92 0.94
C ALA A 98 -8.02 -4.43 -0.42
N LEU A 99 -6.87 -3.89 -0.84
CA LEU A 99 -6.17 -4.26 -2.06
C LEU A 99 -4.72 -4.61 -1.73
N ASP A 100 -4.26 -5.77 -2.18
CA ASP A 100 -2.83 -6.04 -2.29
C ASP A 100 -2.34 -5.49 -3.64
N ALA A 101 -1.39 -4.59 -3.58
CA ALA A 101 -0.98 -3.77 -4.72
C ALA A 101 0.55 -3.63 -4.82
N PRO A 102 1.32 -4.73 -4.76
CA PRO A 102 2.77 -4.66 -4.89
C PRO A 102 3.20 -4.01 -6.20
N VAL A 103 4.36 -3.36 -6.14
CA VAL A 103 4.85 -2.51 -7.21
C VAL A 103 6.14 -3.04 -7.85
N SER A 104 6.38 -2.63 -9.09
CA SER A 104 7.64 -2.84 -9.81
C SER A 104 8.09 -1.53 -10.46
N GLY A 105 9.41 -1.25 -10.46
CA GLY A 105 10.00 -0.03 -11.04
C GLY A 105 11.04 0.64 -10.13
N GLY A 106 11.24 0.13 -8.91
CA GLY A 106 12.24 0.60 -7.97
C GLY A 106 12.01 2.06 -7.53
N GLN A 107 13.04 2.65 -6.92
CA GLN A 107 12.99 4.02 -6.40
C GLN A 107 12.73 5.04 -7.53
N ALA A 108 13.44 4.90 -8.65
CA ALA A 108 13.27 5.82 -9.78
C ALA A 108 11.84 5.79 -10.34
N GLY A 109 11.23 4.60 -10.44
CA GLY A 109 9.82 4.46 -10.83
C GLY A 109 8.87 5.14 -9.86
N ALA A 110 9.12 5.04 -8.56
CA ALA A 110 8.31 5.69 -7.53
C ALA A 110 8.42 7.22 -7.58
N GLU A 111 9.64 7.76 -7.72
CA GLU A 111 9.90 9.21 -7.78
C GLU A 111 9.29 9.85 -9.03
N ASN A 112 9.29 9.14 -10.15
CA ASN A 112 8.77 9.60 -11.43
C ASN A 112 7.28 9.29 -11.67
N GLY A 113 6.59 8.63 -10.72
CA GLY A 113 5.21 8.20 -10.90
C GLY A 113 5.04 7.16 -12.02
N ALA A 114 6.04 6.30 -12.21
CA ALA A 114 6.13 5.37 -13.33
C ALA A 114 6.14 3.89 -12.91
N LEU A 115 5.59 3.58 -11.74
CA LEU A 115 5.50 2.21 -11.24
C LEU A 115 4.50 1.37 -12.05
N THR A 116 4.75 0.08 -12.11
CA THR A 116 3.75 -0.93 -12.49
C THR A 116 3.16 -1.52 -11.22
N VAL A 117 1.84 -1.50 -11.09
CA VAL A 117 1.11 -1.97 -9.90
C VAL A 117 0.29 -3.21 -10.25
N MET A 118 0.55 -4.31 -9.54
CA MET A 118 -0.15 -5.59 -9.69
C MET A 118 -1.16 -5.71 -8.55
N ILE A 119 -2.46 -5.74 -8.87
CA ILE A 119 -3.49 -5.57 -7.84
C ILE A 119 -4.32 -6.84 -7.68
N GLY A 120 -4.58 -7.22 -6.44
CA GLY A 120 -5.55 -8.22 -6.03
C GLY A 120 -6.58 -7.62 -5.08
N GLY A 121 -7.84 -8.06 -5.19
CA GLY A 121 -8.94 -7.60 -4.36
C GLY A 121 -10.24 -7.45 -5.13
N ASP A 122 -11.20 -6.74 -4.54
CA ASP A 122 -12.52 -6.52 -5.14
C ASP A 122 -12.48 -5.42 -6.21
N GLN A 123 -13.24 -5.60 -7.30
CA GLN A 123 -13.37 -4.61 -8.36
C GLN A 123 -13.87 -3.25 -7.84
N ALA A 124 -14.84 -3.25 -6.94
CA ALA A 124 -15.40 -2.02 -6.39
C ALA A 124 -14.37 -1.20 -5.59
N ASP A 125 -13.48 -1.86 -4.86
CA ASP A 125 -12.40 -1.19 -4.11
C ASP A 125 -11.30 -0.70 -5.05
N PHE A 126 -10.99 -1.46 -6.10
CA PHE A 126 -10.10 -1.03 -7.18
C PHE A 126 -10.63 0.23 -7.87
N ASP A 127 -11.90 0.25 -8.26
CA ASP A 127 -12.51 1.39 -8.95
C ASP A 127 -12.46 2.66 -8.09
N LYS A 128 -12.68 2.55 -6.77
CA LYS A 128 -12.54 3.65 -5.82
C LYS A 128 -11.11 4.16 -5.69
N ALA A 129 -10.11 3.25 -5.69
CA ALA A 129 -8.70 3.58 -5.43
C ALA A 129 -7.93 3.98 -6.69
N LYS A 130 -8.45 3.70 -7.87
CA LYS A 130 -7.77 3.86 -9.17
C LYS A 130 -7.10 5.21 -9.32
N ASP A 131 -7.83 6.31 -9.13
CA ASP A 131 -7.31 7.67 -9.30
C ASP A 131 -6.16 7.99 -8.33
N LYS A 132 -6.14 7.34 -7.17
CA LYS A 132 -5.08 7.53 -6.16
C LYS A 132 -3.84 6.73 -6.53
N ILE A 133 -4.03 5.53 -7.10
CA ILE A 133 -2.95 4.67 -7.58
C ILE A 133 -2.31 5.28 -8.84
N ASP A 134 -3.09 5.93 -9.71
CA ASP A 134 -2.60 6.65 -10.90
C ASP A 134 -1.57 7.73 -10.55
N CYS A 135 -1.64 8.34 -9.36
CA CYS A 135 -0.67 9.36 -8.93
C CYS A 135 0.79 8.87 -8.90
N TYR A 136 1.02 7.57 -8.84
CA TYR A 136 2.37 7.00 -8.74
C TYR A 136 2.63 5.85 -9.72
N SER A 137 1.67 5.53 -10.56
CA SER A 137 1.78 4.40 -11.49
C SER A 137 1.71 4.83 -12.96
N LYS A 138 2.48 4.15 -13.81
CA LYS A 138 2.37 4.19 -15.26
C LYS A 138 1.39 3.13 -15.77
N LYS A 139 1.30 1.99 -15.06
CA LYS A 139 0.39 0.88 -15.38
C LYS A 139 -0.12 0.26 -14.08
N MET A 140 -1.39 -0.03 -14.04
CA MET A 140 -2.01 -0.80 -12.98
C MET A 140 -3.01 -1.80 -13.58
N LYS A 141 -3.18 -2.93 -12.92
CA LYS A 141 -4.18 -3.92 -13.34
C LYS A 141 -4.66 -4.73 -12.15
N LEU A 142 -5.98 -4.84 -12.01
CA LEU A 142 -6.60 -5.83 -11.14
C LEU A 142 -6.46 -7.21 -11.81
N LEU A 143 -5.82 -8.13 -11.12
CA LEU A 143 -5.41 -9.45 -11.63
C LEU A 143 -6.29 -10.59 -11.11
N GLY A 144 -7.13 -10.29 -10.13
CA GLY A 144 -8.04 -11.25 -9.52
C GLY A 144 -8.33 -10.92 -8.05
N ASN A 145 -8.79 -11.91 -7.29
CA ASN A 145 -9.13 -11.77 -5.88
C ASN A 145 -7.90 -11.45 -5.01
N ALA A 146 -8.13 -11.19 -3.73
CA ALA A 146 -7.08 -10.89 -2.76
C ALA A 146 -5.94 -11.92 -2.77
N GLY A 147 -4.70 -11.43 -2.78
CA GLY A 147 -3.47 -12.19 -2.92
C GLY A 147 -3.00 -12.39 -4.37
N CYS A 148 -3.83 -12.11 -5.40
CA CYS A 148 -3.40 -12.25 -6.79
C CYS A 148 -2.35 -11.22 -7.20
N GLY A 149 -2.34 -10.03 -6.63
CA GLY A 149 -1.29 -9.04 -6.83
C GLY A 149 0.06 -9.55 -6.32
N GLN A 150 0.08 -10.10 -5.09
CA GLN A 150 1.30 -10.67 -4.50
C GLN A 150 1.80 -11.88 -5.30
N LEU A 151 0.91 -12.78 -5.73
CA LEU A 151 1.29 -13.93 -6.57
C LEU A 151 1.89 -13.47 -7.90
N ALA A 152 1.30 -12.48 -8.56
CA ALA A 152 1.85 -11.90 -9.79
C ALA A 152 3.21 -11.25 -9.56
N LYS A 153 3.39 -10.56 -8.42
CA LYS A 153 4.69 -9.99 -8.03
C LYS A 153 5.73 -11.08 -7.79
N MET A 154 5.38 -12.21 -7.17
CA MET A 154 6.30 -13.34 -6.98
C MET A 154 6.78 -13.89 -8.33
N VAL A 155 5.88 -14.11 -9.29
CA VAL A 155 6.24 -14.55 -10.65
C VAL A 155 7.18 -13.54 -11.32
N ASN A 156 6.85 -12.25 -11.24
CA ASN A 156 7.71 -11.19 -11.77
C ASN A 156 9.12 -11.22 -11.14
N GLN A 157 9.23 -11.43 -9.84
CA GLN A 157 10.53 -11.50 -9.15
C GLN A 157 11.35 -12.73 -9.55
N ILE A 158 10.72 -13.89 -9.76
CA ILE A 158 11.38 -15.10 -10.26
C ILE A 158 11.95 -14.84 -11.66
N CYS A 159 11.18 -14.21 -12.55
CA CYS A 159 11.65 -13.87 -13.90
C CYS A 159 12.84 -12.90 -13.86
N ILE A 160 12.78 -11.87 -13.00
CA ILE A 160 13.89 -10.91 -12.85
C ILE A 160 15.14 -11.60 -12.30
N ALA A 161 15.01 -12.44 -11.26
CA ALA A 161 16.14 -13.16 -10.68
C ALA A 161 16.80 -14.10 -11.69
N GLY A 162 16.00 -14.83 -12.48
CA GLY A 162 16.50 -15.70 -13.54
C GLY A 162 17.27 -14.94 -14.64
N LEU A 163 16.79 -13.75 -15.02
CA LEU A 163 17.46 -12.90 -16.02
C LEU A 163 18.77 -12.29 -15.52
N VAL A 164 18.89 -12.05 -14.22
CA VAL A 164 20.12 -11.46 -13.63
C VAL A 164 21.21 -12.51 -13.39
N GLN A 165 20.82 -13.77 -13.18
CA GLN A 165 21.75 -14.89 -12.93
C GLN A 165 22.17 -15.65 -14.20
N GLY A 166 21.45 -15.53 -15.30
CA GLY A 166 21.72 -16.12 -16.60
C GLY A 166 22.52 -15.17 -17.48
#